data_1b170477a0e708e7070d90d0d9b60c9f
#
_entry.id   1b170477a0e708e7070d90d0d9b60c9f
#
_cell.length_a   1.000
_cell.length_b   1.000
_cell.length_c   1.000
_cell.angle_alpha   90.00
_cell.angle_beta   90.00
_cell.angle_gamma   90.00
#
_symmetry.space_group_name_H-M   'P 1'
#
loop_
_entity.id
_entity.type
_entity.pdbx_description
1 polymer ?
#
loop_
_entity_poly.entity_id
_entity_poly.type
_entity_poly.pdbx_seq_one_letter_code
_entity_poly.pdbx_strand_id
1 'polypeptide(L)'
;RVMVNLTADFAGIDRPGRSPEETAQLIDLLRAFSRTAIIAHSTENRDAIRRAALQALDRFQSDYIDPSVARRLDLLQRVETGELSEQQLPRDVLTVLLKNQDEMQLADDVRLREMAFFSLAGAHTSIHTLGHVMHEIFTWCDAHPKDWHRFENDPVFVQRAVHESIRLHPSSPVA
;
A
#
# COMPACT_ATOMS: atom_id res chain seq x y z
N ARG A 1 -0.89 -0.14 -11.30
CA ARG A 1 0.31 -0.96 -11.04
C ARG A 1 1.36 -0.19 -10.22
N VAL A 2 1.76 1.02 -10.65
CA VAL A 2 2.81 1.82 -9.96
C VAL A 2 2.47 2.01 -8.47
N MET A 3 1.28 2.47 -8.14
CA MET A 3 0.88 2.72 -6.74
C MET A 3 0.83 1.45 -5.89
N VAL A 4 0.38 0.32 -6.45
CA VAL A 4 0.40 -0.97 -5.75
C VAL A 4 1.83 -1.40 -5.43
N ASN A 5 2.74 -1.26 -6.39
CA ASN A 5 4.15 -1.58 -6.20
C ASN A 5 4.81 -0.68 -5.15
N LEU A 6 4.54 0.62 -5.21
CA LEU A 6 5.04 1.59 -4.22
C LEU A 6 4.51 1.28 -2.82
N THR A 7 3.21 0.99 -2.70
CA THR A 7 2.61 0.59 -1.41
C THR A 7 3.22 -0.69 -0.87
N ALA A 8 3.46 -1.69 -1.72
CA ALA A 8 4.11 -2.93 -1.32
C ALA A 8 5.55 -2.70 -0.83
N ASP A 9 6.32 -1.82 -1.51
CA ASP A 9 7.68 -1.46 -1.08
C ASP A 9 7.66 -0.74 0.28
N PHE A 10 6.74 0.20 0.51
CA PHE A 10 6.58 0.87 1.80
C PHE A 10 6.07 -0.06 2.91
N ALA A 11 5.18 -1.00 2.56
CA ALA A 11 4.70 -2.01 3.48
C ALA A 11 5.81 -2.99 3.91
N GLY A 12 6.80 -3.23 3.06
CA GLY A 12 7.81 -4.25 3.25
C GLY A 12 7.40 -5.61 2.70
N ILE A 13 6.57 -5.62 1.67
CA ILE A 13 6.14 -6.83 0.98
C ILE A 13 7.14 -7.12 -0.14
N ASP A 14 7.89 -8.20 0.02
CA ASP A 14 8.87 -8.62 -0.96
C ASP A 14 8.19 -9.23 -2.20
N ARG A 15 8.68 -8.84 -3.34
CA ARG A 15 8.26 -9.34 -4.66
C ARG A 15 9.54 -9.69 -5.43
N PRO A 16 10.03 -10.93 -5.32
CA PRO A 16 11.36 -11.30 -5.81
C PRO A 16 11.55 -11.05 -7.31
N GLY A 17 10.52 -11.33 -8.12
CA GLY A 17 10.59 -11.14 -9.57
C GLY A 17 10.28 -9.70 -10.00
N ARG A 18 9.60 -8.93 -9.17
CA ARG A 18 9.04 -7.60 -9.50
C ARG A 18 8.33 -7.58 -10.87
N SER A 19 7.76 -8.74 -11.22
CA SER A 19 7.16 -8.95 -12.52
C SER A 19 5.75 -8.35 -12.63
N PRO A 20 5.25 -8.11 -13.85
CA PRO A 20 3.85 -7.75 -14.07
C PRO A 20 2.87 -8.77 -13.51
N GLU A 21 3.22 -10.05 -13.54
CA GLU A 21 2.42 -11.18 -13.05
C GLU A 21 2.30 -11.16 -11.52
N GLU A 22 3.41 -10.99 -10.80
CA GLU A 22 3.39 -10.81 -9.33
C GLU A 22 2.54 -9.60 -8.94
N THR A 23 2.68 -8.49 -9.67
CA THR A 23 1.87 -7.30 -9.43
C THR A 23 0.37 -7.57 -9.67
N ALA A 24 0.03 -8.32 -10.72
CA ALA A 24 -1.36 -8.69 -11.01
C ALA A 24 -1.94 -9.59 -9.92
N GLN A 25 -1.19 -10.57 -9.44
CA GLN A 25 -1.60 -11.44 -8.33
C GLN A 25 -1.86 -10.64 -7.05
N LEU A 26 -0.97 -9.72 -6.69
CA LEU A 26 -1.17 -8.84 -5.53
C LEU A 26 -2.42 -7.97 -5.70
N ILE A 27 -2.65 -7.40 -6.88
CA ILE A 27 -3.87 -6.63 -7.19
C ILE A 27 -5.13 -7.46 -6.98
N ASP A 28 -5.15 -8.73 -7.39
CA ASP A 28 -6.31 -9.59 -7.24
C ASP A 28 -6.59 -9.91 -5.76
N LEU A 29 -5.56 -10.09 -4.93
CA LEU A 29 -5.73 -10.22 -3.48
C LEU A 29 -6.30 -8.93 -2.86
N LEU A 30 -5.77 -7.76 -3.23
CA LEU A 30 -6.27 -6.48 -2.74
C LEU A 30 -7.72 -6.20 -3.17
N ARG A 31 -8.13 -6.66 -4.34
CA ARG A 31 -9.53 -6.59 -4.78
C ARG A 31 -10.46 -7.43 -3.89
N ALA A 32 -10.04 -8.63 -3.49
CA ALA A 32 -10.81 -9.45 -2.56
C ALA A 32 -10.97 -8.74 -1.19
N PHE A 33 -9.90 -8.11 -0.69
CA PHE A 33 -9.97 -7.31 0.54
C PHE A 33 -10.89 -6.10 0.39
N SER A 34 -10.81 -5.37 -0.72
CA SER A 34 -11.66 -4.22 -1.01
C SER A 34 -13.16 -4.57 -1.01
N ARG A 35 -13.53 -5.71 -1.63
CA ARG A 35 -14.93 -6.19 -1.61
C ARG A 35 -15.41 -6.49 -0.20
N THR A 36 -14.52 -6.95 0.67
CA THR A 36 -14.87 -7.25 2.07
C THR A 36 -15.04 -5.97 2.87
N ALA A 37 -14.24 -4.93 2.62
CA ALA A 37 -14.36 -3.65 3.30
C ALA A 37 -15.74 -2.99 3.11
N ILE A 38 -16.39 -3.23 1.97
CA ILE A 38 -17.72 -2.69 1.65
C ILE A 38 -18.85 -3.73 1.74
N ILE A 39 -18.61 -4.87 2.40
CA ILE A 39 -19.55 -6.00 2.44
C ILE A 39 -20.93 -5.63 2.99
N ALA A 40 -21.01 -4.63 3.89
CA ALA A 40 -22.27 -4.16 4.47
C ALA A 40 -23.21 -3.57 3.39
N HIS A 41 -22.64 -2.97 2.35
CA HIS A 41 -23.38 -2.33 1.25
C HIS A 41 -23.49 -3.23 0.00
N SER A 42 -22.95 -4.45 0.06
CA SER A 42 -22.99 -5.37 -1.07
C SER A 42 -24.37 -6.03 -1.21
N THR A 43 -24.86 -6.14 -2.45
CA THR A 43 -26.04 -6.92 -2.84
C THR A 43 -25.67 -8.37 -3.16
N GLU A 44 -24.40 -8.71 -3.22
CA GLU A 44 -23.90 -10.05 -3.50
C GLU A 44 -23.98 -10.97 -2.27
N ASN A 45 -23.77 -12.27 -2.48
CA ASN A 45 -23.74 -13.24 -1.40
C ASN A 45 -22.56 -12.94 -0.45
N ARG A 46 -22.89 -12.44 0.76
CA ARG A 46 -21.90 -12.02 1.77
C ARG A 46 -20.99 -13.17 2.24
N ASP A 47 -21.53 -14.40 2.31
CA ASP A 47 -20.70 -15.54 2.74
C ASP A 47 -19.72 -15.96 1.64
N ALA A 48 -20.08 -15.80 0.36
CA ALA A 48 -19.14 -15.99 -0.72
C ALA A 48 -18.01 -14.95 -0.70
N ILE A 49 -18.33 -13.68 -0.44
CA ILE A 49 -17.34 -12.61 -0.29
C ILE A 49 -16.38 -12.90 0.88
N ARG A 50 -16.92 -13.31 2.04
CA ARG A 50 -16.10 -13.66 3.21
C ARG A 50 -15.16 -14.84 2.93
N ARG A 51 -15.66 -15.91 2.31
CA ARG A 51 -14.82 -17.06 1.94
C ARG A 51 -13.71 -16.67 0.98
N ALA A 52 -14.03 -15.88 -0.05
CA ALA A 52 -13.03 -15.39 -1.00
C ALA A 52 -11.95 -14.52 -0.32
N ALA A 53 -12.35 -13.68 0.64
CA ALA A 53 -11.41 -12.84 1.39
C ALA A 53 -10.51 -13.66 2.31
N LEU A 54 -11.03 -14.69 2.99
CA LEU A 54 -10.21 -15.58 3.81
C LEU A 54 -9.21 -16.36 2.97
N GLN A 55 -9.62 -16.90 1.83
CA GLN A 55 -8.70 -17.55 0.89
C GLN A 55 -7.64 -16.57 0.35
N ALA A 56 -8.03 -15.32 0.08
CA ALA A 56 -7.08 -14.29 -0.32
C ALA A 56 -6.10 -13.95 0.81
N LEU A 57 -6.56 -13.93 2.07
CA LEU A 57 -5.71 -13.68 3.24
C LEU A 57 -4.69 -14.80 3.45
N ASP A 58 -5.13 -16.07 3.33
CA ASP A 58 -4.24 -17.23 3.42
C ASP A 58 -3.15 -17.18 2.34
N ARG A 59 -3.52 -16.84 1.10
CA ARG A 59 -2.55 -16.67 0.01
C ARG A 59 -1.66 -15.45 0.22
N PHE A 60 -2.19 -14.35 0.70
CA PHE A 60 -1.40 -13.16 1.01
C PHE A 60 -0.36 -13.47 2.09
N GLN A 61 -0.73 -14.26 3.09
CA GLN A 61 0.18 -14.73 4.11
C GLN A 61 1.29 -15.60 3.50
N SER A 62 0.94 -16.70 2.84
CA SER A 62 1.91 -17.68 2.34
C SER A 62 2.83 -17.13 1.25
N ASP A 63 2.27 -16.37 0.32
CA ASP A 63 2.99 -15.96 -0.90
C ASP A 63 3.80 -14.66 -0.70
N TYR A 64 3.41 -13.82 0.28
CA TYR A 64 4.00 -12.49 0.47
C TYR A 64 4.50 -12.23 1.89
N ILE A 65 3.68 -12.48 2.92
CA ILE A 65 4.02 -12.07 4.28
C ILE A 65 5.07 -12.97 4.90
N ASP A 66 4.87 -14.29 4.86
CA ASP A 66 5.81 -15.23 5.48
C ASP A 66 7.23 -15.13 4.90
N PRO A 67 7.43 -15.06 3.57
CA PRO A 67 8.77 -14.83 3.00
C PRO A 67 9.35 -13.46 3.39
N SER A 68 8.52 -12.42 3.43
CA SER A 68 8.94 -11.07 3.81
C SER A 68 9.35 -10.98 5.28
N VAL A 69 8.63 -11.65 6.17
CA VAL A 69 8.95 -11.78 7.61
C VAL A 69 10.26 -12.52 7.79
N ALA A 70 10.42 -13.69 7.16
CA ALA A 70 11.62 -14.51 7.28
C ALA A 70 12.88 -13.72 6.88
N ARG A 71 12.81 -12.98 5.77
CA ARG A 71 13.93 -12.14 5.33
C ARG A 71 14.26 -11.02 6.32
N ARG A 72 13.26 -10.38 6.92
CA ARG A 72 13.51 -9.29 7.88
C ARG A 72 14.05 -9.79 9.20
N LEU A 73 13.58 -10.94 9.65
CA LEU A 73 14.14 -11.58 10.84
C LEU A 73 15.62 -11.95 10.64
N ASP A 74 16.01 -12.48 9.48
CA ASP A 74 17.42 -12.69 9.12
C ASP A 74 18.23 -11.39 9.20
N LEU A 75 17.72 -10.29 8.61
CA LEU A 75 18.39 -8.99 8.64
C LEU A 75 18.52 -8.44 10.07
N LEU A 76 17.49 -8.57 10.89
CA LEU A 76 17.52 -8.14 12.29
C LEU A 76 18.55 -8.95 13.08
N GLN A 77 18.60 -10.27 12.92
CA GLN A 77 19.61 -11.12 13.54
C GLN A 77 21.03 -10.72 13.12
N ARG A 78 21.25 -10.37 11.86
CA ARG A 78 22.56 -9.91 11.37
C ARG A 78 22.95 -8.55 11.94
N VAL A 79 22.00 -7.70 12.30
CA VAL A 79 22.27 -6.47 13.05
C VAL A 79 22.66 -6.79 14.48
N GLU A 80 21.98 -7.73 15.13
CA GLU A 80 22.30 -8.17 16.51
C GLU A 80 23.71 -8.80 16.61
N THR A 81 24.11 -9.55 15.58
CA THR A 81 25.48 -10.15 15.52
C THR A 81 26.55 -9.17 15.08
N GLY A 82 26.21 -7.94 14.70
CA GLY A 82 27.14 -6.92 14.23
C GLY A 82 27.61 -7.10 12.78
N GLU A 83 27.03 -8.03 12.02
CA GLU A 83 27.33 -8.23 10.60
C GLU A 83 26.75 -7.11 9.73
N LEU A 84 25.65 -6.51 10.17
CA LEU A 84 24.92 -5.45 9.48
C LEU A 84 24.72 -4.26 10.42
N SER A 85 24.82 -3.03 9.89
CA SER A 85 24.44 -1.86 10.67
C SER A 85 22.92 -1.63 10.61
N GLU A 86 22.35 -1.07 11.66
CA GLU A 86 20.92 -0.73 11.73
C GLU A 86 20.47 0.18 10.58
N GLN A 87 21.35 1.05 10.10
CA GLN A 87 21.08 1.97 8.99
C GLN A 87 20.85 1.24 7.65
N GLN A 88 21.28 -0.01 7.55
CA GLN A 88 21.12 -0.85 6.36
C GLN A 88 19.81 -1.65 6.37
N LEU A 89 19.06 -1.63 7.47
CA LEU A 89 17.74 -2.24 7.52
C LEU A 89 16.77 -1.53 6.54
N PRO A 90 15.85 -2.27 5.93
CA PRO A 90 14.77 -1.67 5.16
C PRO A 90 13.94 -0.70 6.02
N ARG A 91 13.60 0.45 5.45
CA ARG A 91 12.76 1.46 6.10
C ARG A 91 11.30 1.25 5.68
N ASP A 92 10.72 0.14 6.09
CA ASP A 92 9.34 -0.24 5.77
C ASP A 92 8.55 -0.59 7.03
N VAL A 93 7.22 -0.67 6.88
CA VAL A 93 6.28 -0.93 7.98
C VAL A 93 6.56 -2.27 8.63
N LEU A 94 6.76 -3.34 7.84
CA LEU A 94 6.99 -4.68 8.37
C LEU A 94 8.27 -4.76 9.22
N THR A 95 9.36 -4.11 8.78
CA THR A 95 10.60 -4.03 9.56
C THR A 95 10.37 -3.32 10.90
N VAL A 96 9.61 -2.23 10.92
CA VAL A 96 9.28 -1.49 12.15
C VAL A 96 8.44 -2.35 13.09
N LEU A 97 7.42 -3.05 12.56
CA LEU A 97 6.57 -3.94 13.38
C LEU A 97 7.37 -5.08 14.00
N LEU A 98 8.24 -5.74 13.24
CA LEU A 98 9.06 -6.84 13.72
C LEU A 98 10.11 -6.38 14.75
N LYS A 99 10.74 -5.22 14.53
CA LYS A 99 11.70 -4.66 15.47
C LYS A 99 11.09 -4.34 16.84
N ASN A 100 9.82 -3.93 16.87
CA ASN A 100 9.13 -3.53 18.09
C ASN A 100 8.09 -4.57 18.54
N GLN A 101 8.08 -5.79 18.00
CA GLN A 101 7.03 -6.78 18.25
C GLN A 101 6.89 -7.16 19.72
N ASP A 102 8.00 -7.25 20.48
CA ASP A 102 7.99 -7.63 21.88
C ASP A 102 7.41 -6.50 22.75
N GLU A 103 7.78 -5.25 22.48
CA GLU A 103 7.23 -4.08 23.16
C GLU A 103 5.73 -3.91 22.88
N MET A 104 5.33 -4.10 21.64
CA MET A 104 3.95 -3.98 21.18
C MET A 104 3.09 -5.21 21.53
N GLN A 105 3.69 -6.33 21.94
CA GLN A 105 3.03 -7.62 22.14
C GLN A 105 2.14 -8.01 20.94
N LEU A 106 2.66 -7.77 19.73
CA LEU A 106 1.92 -7.92 18.48
C LEU A 106 1.84 -9.41 18.07
N ALA A 107 0.65 -9.99 18.16
CA ALA A 107 0.41 -11.35 17.70
C ALA A 107 0.51 -11.46 16.17
N ASP A 108 0.92 -12.63 15.66
CA ASP A 108 1.15 -12.85 14.23
C ASP A 108 -0.09 -12.63 13.38
N ASP A 109 -1.26 -13.04 13.88
CA ASP A 109 -2.54 -12.85 13.20
C ASP A 109 -2.96 -11.36 13.15
N VAL A 110 -2.60 -10.58 14.17
CA VAL A 110 -2.80 -9.13 14.18
C VAL A 110 -1.87 -8.48 13.15
N ARG A 111 -0.58 -8.84 13.17
CA ARG A 111 0.39 -8.34 12.19
C ARG A 111 -0.07 -8.63 10.75
N LEU A 112 -0.54 -9.85 10.46
CA LEU A 112 -1.05 -10.21 9.13
C LEU A 112 -2.22 -9.29 8.71
N ARG A 113 -3.18 -9.06 9.60
CA ARG A 113 -4.34 -8.20 9.32
C ARG A 113 -3.94 -6.74 9.11
N GLU A 114 -3.01 -6.23 9.93
CA GLU A 114 -2.46 -4.88 9.76
C GLU A 114 -1.74 -4.71 8.42
N MET A 115 -0.94 -5.70 8.00
CA MET A 115 -0.26 -5.67 6.71
C MET A 115 -1.25 -5.73 5.54
N ALA A 116 -2.29 -6.55 5.63
CA ALA A 116 -3.35 -6.61 4.62
C ALA A 116 -4.13 -5.27 4.55
N PHE A 117 -4.47 -4.70 5.71
CA PHE A 117 -5.15 -3.40 5.79
C PHE A 117 -4.27 -2.26 5.24
N PHE A 118 -3.00 -2.19 5.64
CA PHE A 118 -2.07 -1.18 5.12
C PHE A 118 -1.94 -1.25 3.59
N SER A 119 -1.83 -2.47 3.05
CA SER A 119 -1.70 -2.69 1.62
C SER A 119 -2.95 -2.24 0.85
N LEU A 120 -4.14 -2.55 1.37
CA LEU A 120 -5.41 -2.12 0.81
C LEU A 120 -5.57 -0.60 0.89
N ALA A 121 -5.42 -0.03 2.08
CA ALA A 121 -5.65 1.38 2.34
C ALA A 121 -4.68 2.26 1.54
N GLY A 122 -3.40 1.92 1.53
CA GLY A 122 -2.38 2.68 0.83
C GLY A 122 -2.53 2.65 -0.70
N ALA A 123 -2.78 1.48 -1.28
CA ALA A 123 -2.88 1.34 -2.73
C ALA A 123 -4.17 1.95 -3.27
N HIS A 124 -5.31 1.67 -2.64
CA HIS A 124 -6.63 2.07 -3.15
C HIS A 124 -6.81 3.59 -3.16
N THR A 125 -6.60 4.23 -2.03
CA THR A 125 -6.75 5.69 -1.90
C THR A 125 -5.78 6.44 -2.79
N SER A 126 -4.53 6.00 -2.87
CA SER A 126 -3.50 6.62 -3.70
C SER A 126 -3.80 6.54 -5.20
N ILE A 127 -4.36 5.42 -5.69
CA ILE A 127 -4.77 5.27 -7.09
C ILE A 127 -5.85 6.30 -7.44
N HIS A 128 -6.88 6.43 -6.60
CA HIS A 128 -7.96 7.39 -6.82
C HIS A 128 -7.47 8.83 -6.75
N THR A 129 -6.69 9.16 -5.71
CA THR A 129 -6.12 10.50 -5.56
C THR A 129 -5.26 10.88 -6.77
N LEU A 130 -4.38 9.99 -7.23
CA LEU A 130 -3.53 10.26 -8.40
C LEU A 130 -4.35 10.55 -9.66
N GLY A 131 -5.42 9.78 -9.89
CA GLY A 131 -6.32 10.00 -11.02
C GLY A 131 -6.95 11.39 -11.00
N HIS A 132 -7.48 11.82 -9.85
CA HIS A 132 -8.06 13.14 -9.68
C HIS A 132 -7.01 14.26 -9.82
N VAL A 133 -5.86 14.12 -9.16
CA VAL A 133 -4.76 15.10 -9.24
C VAL A 133 -4.32 15.34 -10.69
N MET A 134 -4.11 14.27 -11.45
CA MET A 134 -3.69 14.40 -12.86
C MET A 134 -4.78 15.06 -13.71
N HIS A 135 -6.04 14.71 -13.48
CA HIS A 135 -7.17 15.34 -14.16
C HIS A 135 -7.23 16.85 -13.88
N GLU A 136 -7.18 17.24 -12.60
CA GLU A 136 -7.25 18.64 -12.19
C GLU A 136 -6.06 19.46 -12.71
N ILE A 137 -4.83 18.94 -12.59
CA ILE A 137 -3.63 19.62 -13.07
C ILE A 137 -3.69 19.84 -14.59
N PHE A 138 -4.06 18.82 -15.35
CA PHE A 138 -4.12 18.93 -16.81
C PHE A 138 -5.22 19.91 -17.25
N THR A 139 -6.40 19.82 -16.64
CA THR A 139 -7.50 20.75 -16.90
C THR A 139 -7.09 22.20 -16.59
N TRP A 140 -6.39 22.42 -15.46
CA TRP A 140 -5.87 23.74 -15.10
C TRP A 140 -4.83 24.24 -16.10
N CYS A 141 -3.83 23.43 -16.43
CA CYS A 141 -2.74 23.80 -17.33
C CYS A 141 -3.22 24.06 -18.77
N ASP A 142 -4.25 23.35 -19.23
CA ASP A 142 -4.88 23.61 -20.53
C ASP A 142 -5.55 24.99 -20.57
N ALA A 143 -6.20 25.38 -19.47
CA ALA A 143 -6.78 26.72 -19.33
C ALA A 143 -5.72 27.81 -19.04
N HIS A 144 -4.57 27.44 -18.50
CA HIS A 144 -3.48 28.33 -18.10
C HIS A 144 -2.12 27.83 -18.67
N PRO A 145 -1.86 27.97 -19.96
CA PRO A 145 -0.70 27.33 -20.62
C PRO A 145 0.67 27.68 -20.02
N LYS A 146 0.79 28.83 -19.34
CA LYS A 146 2.05 29.22 -18.67
C LYS A 146 2.36 28.33 -17.44
N ASP A 147 1.38 27.68 -16.87
CA ASP A 147 1.55 26.84 -15.69
C ASP A 147 2.06 25.43 -16.01
N TRP A 148 2.10 25.01 -17.30
CA TRP A 148 2.78 23.79 -17.72
C TRP A 148 4.26 23.77 -17.29
N HIS A 149 4.96 24.91 -17.44
CA HIS A 149 6.34 25.01 -16.96
C HIS A 149 6.45 24.84 -15.44
N ARG A 150 5.45 25.33 -14.68
CA ARG A 150 5.42 25.15 -13.21
C ARG A 150 5.12 23.70 -12.83
N PHE A 151 4.24 23.03 -13.54
CA PHE A 151 3.99 21.61 -13.34
C PHE A 151 5.25 20.78 -13.50
N GLU A 152 6.09 21.10 -14.47
CA GLU A 152 7.33 20.37 -14.73
C GLU A 152 8.47 20.70 -13.75
N ASN A 153 8.53 21.95 -13.25
CA ASN A 153 9.73 22.48 -12.59
C ASN A 153 9.49 23.03 -11.17
N ASP A 154 8.24 23.13 -10.68
CA ASP A 154 7.93 23.68 -9.38
C ASP A 154 7.24 22.61 -8.48
N PRO A 155 8.00 21.89 -7.64
CA PRO A 155 7.44 20.88 -6.74
C PRO A 155 6.39 21.45 -5.78
N VAL A 156 6.48 22.74 -5.40
CA VAL A 156 5.53 23.40 -4.51
C VAL A 156 4.19 23.62 -5.21
N PHE A 157 4.22 23.96 -6.49
CA PHE A 157 3.00 24.03 -7.31
C PHE A 157 2.30 22.66 -7.37
N VAL A 158 3.05 21.60 -7.65
CA VAL A 158 2.50 20.25 -7.70
C VAL A 158 1.93 19.84 -6.34
N GLN A 159 2.65 20.10 -5.24
CA GLN A 159 2.16 19.81 -3.89
C GLN A 159 0.86 20.53 -3.57
N ARG A 160 0.74 21.80 -3.91
CA ARG A 160 -0.50 22.58 -3.70
C ARG A 160 -1.65 22.04 -4.54
N ALA A 161 -1.39 21.66 -5.80
CA ALA A 161 -2.39 21.05 -6.66
C ALA A 161 -2.87 19.70 -6.11
N VAL A 162 -1.97 18.88 -5.55
CA VAL A 162 -2.33 17.62 -4.85
C VAL A 162 -3.24 17.91 -3.66
N HIS A 163 -2.89 18.87 -2.81
CA HIS A 163 -3.71 19.22 -1.63
C HIS A 163 -5.09 19.74 -2.03
N GLU A 164 -5.17 20.58 -3.08
CA GLU A 164 -6.44 21.09 -3.57
C GLU A 164 -7.29 19.99 -4.20
N SER A 165 -6.68 19.10 -4.96
CA SER A 165 -7.39 17.94 -5.53
C SER A 165 -7.95 17.02 -4.43
N ILE A 166 -7.20 16.77 -3.35
CA ILE A 166 -7.69 15.98 -2.21
C ILE A 166 -8.87 16.69 -1.52
N ARG A 167 -8.82 18.04 -1.42
CA ARG A 167 -9.91 18.83 -0.86
C ARG A 167 -11.19 18.72 -1.69
N LEU A 168 -11.06 18.73 -3.02
CA LEU A 168 -12.20 18.67 -3.96
C LEU A 168 -12.73 17.25 -4.10
N HIS A 169 -11.83 16.25 -4.12
CA HIS A 169 -12.12 14.86 -4.40
C HIS A 169 -11.49 13.95 -3.33
N PRO A 170 -12.02 13.93 -2.10
CA PRO A 170 -11.49 13.05 -1.07
C PRO A 170 -11.65 11.58 -1.50
N SER A 171 -10.56 10.82 -1.43
CA SER A 171 -10.55 9.40 -1.80
C SER A 171 -11.37 8.51 -0.88
N SER A 172 -11.68 9.01 0.33
CA SER A 172 -12.60 8.39 1.29
C SER A 172 -13.53 9.48 1.80
N PRO A 173 -14.72 9.65 1.20
CA PRO A 173 -15.68 10.62 1.69
C PRO A 173 -16.12 10.22 3.09
N VAL A 174 -16.03 11.16 4.01
CA VAL A 174 -16.60 11.00 5.35
C VAL A 174 -18.10 11.01 5.17
N ALA A 175 -18.75 9.95 5.62
CA ALA A 175 -20.20 9.86 5.66
C ALA A 175 -20.77 10.73 6.80
#